data_59aa87509038f99ba2fd82e4ee6a5e4c
#
_entry.id   59aa87509038f99ba2fd82e4ee6a5e4c
#
_cell.length_a   1.000
_cell.length_b   1.000
_cell.length_c   1.000
_cell.angle_alpha   90.00
_cell.angle_beta   90.00
_cell.angle_gamma   90.00
#
_symmetry.space_group_name_H-M   'P 1'
#
loop_
_entity.id
_entity.type
_entity.pdbx_description
1 polymer ?
#
loop_
_entity_poly.entity_id
_entity_poly.type
_entity_poly.pdbx_seq_one_letter_code
_entity_poly.pdbx_strand_id
1 'polypeptide(L)'
;MSTHGIAGILVETHNWGKSVAFWKGLGYELEFATDHHSGQLRHPAGGPYVFIAERPPEQQLQVVLGLRVDDAAKFEPPASGKVTRKFTKQHWGALQMLLADPDGRVLGVEAPVKRKPRAKKRSKR
;
A
#
# COMPACT_ATOMS: atom_id res chain seq x y z
N MET A 1 5.67 -5.45 18.27
CA MET A 1 6.17 -5.85 16.95
C MET A 1 6.23 -4.66 16.02
N SER A 2 7.34 -4.47 15.36
CA SER A 2 7.53 -3.38 14.43
C SER A 2 7.16 -3.81 13.01
N THR A 3 7.36 -2.90 12.06
CA THR A 3 7.09 -3.17 10.65
C THR A 3 8.33 -3.76 9.97
N HIS A 4 8.15 -4.18 8.72
CA HIS A 4 9.25 -4.58 7.85
C HIS A 4 9.85 -3.40 7.07
N GLY A 5 9.46 -2.18 7.44
CA GLY A 5 9.93 -0.98 6.77
C GLY A 5 9.02 -0.59 5.61
N ILE A 6 9.51 0.35 4.82
CA ILE A 6 8.74 0.87 3.69
C ILE A 6 8.69 -0.17 2.58
N ALA A 7 7.50 -0.65 2.29
CA ALA A 7 7.28 -1.62 1.22
C ALA A 7 7.04 -0.93 -0.11
N GLY A 8 6.43 0.24 -0.08
CA GLY A 8 6.12 0.97 -1.30
C GLY A 8 5.60 2.36 -1.02
N ILE A 9 5.34 3.09 -2.08
CA ILE A 9 4.87 4.46 -2.02
C ILE A 9 3.66 4.57 -2.94
N LEU A 10 2.59 5.16 -2.43
CA LEU A 10 1.45 5.55 -3.27
C LEU A 10 1.69 6.95 -3.77
N VAL A 11 1.67 7.13 -5.09
CA VAL A 11 1.83 8.44 -5.73
C VAL A 11 0.55 8.74 -6.48
N GLU A 12 -0.18 9.74 -6.02
CA GLU A 12 -1.39 10.17 -6.73
C GLU A 12 -1.02 11.10 -7.86
N THR A 13 -1.79 11.06 -8.94
CA THR A 13 -1.50 11.86 -10.13
C THR A 13 -2.80 12.34 -10.74
N HIS A 14 -2.72 13.42 -11.51
CA HIS A 14 -3.85 13.87 -12.33
C HIS A 14 -3.77 13.35 -13.76
N ASN A 15 -2.68 12.65 -14.12
CA ASN A 15 -2.52 12.12 -15.47
C ASN A 15 -1.72 10.83 -15.42
N TRP A 16 -2.43 9.73 -15.50
CA TRP A 16 -1.85 8.39 -15.42
C TRP A 16 -0.72 8.18 -16.42
N GLY A 17 -0.99 8.48 -17.71
CA GLY A 17 -0.01 8.19 -18.75
C GLY A 17 1.28 8.98 -18.59
N LYS A 18 1.16 10.25 -18.26
CA LYS A 18 2.34 11.11 -18.07
C LYS A 18 3.14 10.69 -16.84
N SER A 19 2.44 10.30 -15.77
CA SER A 19 3.11 9.89 -14.54
C SER A 19 3.87 8.58 -14.76
N VAL A 20 3.26 7.62 -15.43
CA VAL A 20 3.92 6.35 -15.73
C VAL A 20 5.16 6.59 -16.60
N ALA A 21 5.03 7.43 -17.62
CA ALA A 21 6.17 7.73 -18.49
C ALA A 21 7.31 8.38 -17.71
N PHE A 22 6.97 9.26 -16.78
CA PHE A 22 7.99 9.91 -15.94
C PHE A 22 8.76 8.88 -15.12
N TRP A 23 8.05 7.98 -14.45
CA TRP A 23 8.69 6.98 -13.61
C TRP A 23 9.48 5.96 -14.44
N LYS A 24 8.96 5.58 -15.62
CA LYS A 24 9.74 4.73 -16.52
C LYS A 24 11.04 5.41 -16.94
N GLY A 25 11.00 6.73 -17.12
CA GLY A 25 12.21 7.50 -17.43
C GLY A 25 13.25 7.45 -16.32
N LEU A 26 12.83 7.13 -15.10
CA LEU A 26 13.74 6.95 -13.95
C LEU A 26 14.20 5.50 -13.80
N GLY A 27 13.85 4.63 -14.73
CA GLY A 27 14.27 3.24 -14.71
C GLY A 27 13.25 2.26 -14.15
N TYR A 28 12.09 2.72 -13.74
CA TYR A 28 11.05 1.83 -13.22
C TYR A 28 10.35 1.09 -14.34
N GLU A 29 9.91 -0.11 -14.02
CA GLU A 29 9.17 -0.96 -14.96
C GLU A 29 7.78 -1.23 -14.42
N LEU A 30 6.80 -1.21 -15.30
CA LEU A 30 5.42 -1.46 -14.92
C LEU A 30 5.23 -2.95 -14.65
N GLU A 31 4.84 -3.30 -13.43
CA GLU A 31 4.56 -4.68 -13.06
C GLU A 31 3.13 -5.08 -13.42
N PHE A 32 2.19 -4.19 -13.16
CA PHE A 32 0.81 -4.41 -13.57
C PHE A 32 0.06 -3.09 -13.57
N ALA A 33 -1.02 -3.04 -14.33
CA ALA A 33 -1.93 -1.90 -14.37
C ALA A 33 -3.34 -2.42 -14.17
N THR A 34 -4.15 -1.60 -13.53
CA THR A 34 -5.58 -1.87 -13.38
C THR A 34 -6.32 -1.24 -14.55
N ASP A 35 -7.64 -1.40 -14.58
CA ASP A 35 -8.48 -0.73 -15.58
C ASP A 35 -9.04 0.60 -15.06
N HIS A 36 -8.49 1.12 -13.93
CA HIS A 36 -8.95 2.40 -13.37
C HIS A 36 -7.85 3.46 -13.37
N HIS A 37 -6.91 3.38 -14.30
CA HIS A 37 -5.79 4.33 -14.39
C HIS A 37 -4.97 4.31 -13.09
N SER A 38 -4.57 3.12 -12.71
CA SER A 38 -3.63 2.93 -11.60
C SER A 38 -2.78 1.70 -11.90
N GLY A 39 -1.68 1.55 -11.19
CA GLY A 39 -0.81 0.41 -11.37
C GLY A 39 0.45 0.53 -10.57
N GLN A 40 1.23 -0.54 -10.59
CA GLN A 40 2.42 -0.65 -9.77
C GLN A 40 3.66 -0.77 -10.63
N LEU A 41 4.68 0.00 -10.26
CA LEU A 41 5.96 -0.03 -10.91
C LEU A 41 7.02 -0.46 -9.90
N ARG A 42 8.09 -1.08 -10.40
CA ARG A 42 9.19 -1.51 -9.57
C ARG A 42 10.49 -1.27 -10.30
N HIS A 43 11.51 -0.88 -9.57
CA HIS A 43 12.82 -0.69 -10.15
C HIS A 43 13.57 -2.03 -10.18
N PRO A 44 14.21 -2.40 -11.31
CA PRO A 44 14.95 -3.67 -11.37
C PRO A 44 16.10 -3.75 -10.39
N ALA A 45 16.61 -2.61 -9.94
CA ALA A 45 17.69 -2.60 -8.95
C ALA A 45 17.18 -2.88 -7.54
N GLY A 46 15.86 -2.96 -7.32
CA GLY A 46 15.27 -3.23 -6.02
C GLY A 46 14.67 -1.99 -5.40
N GLY A 47 14.31 -2.12 -4.13
CA GLY A 47 13.71 -1.03 -3.37
C GLY A 47 12.19 -1.09 -3.37
N PRO A 48 11.56 -0.09 -2.75
CA PRO A 48 10.10 -0.07 -2.65
C PRO A 48 9.44 0.05 -4.00
N TYR A 49 8.24 -0.52 -4.12
CA TYR A 49 7.43 -0.30 -5.31
C TYR A 49 6.85 1.11 -5.31
N VAL A 50 6.43 1.56 -6.49
CA VAL A 50 5.69 2.82 -6.64
C VAL A 50 4.34 2.45 -7.23
N PHE A 51 3.28 2.76 -6.49
CA PHE A 51 1.93 2.55 -6.98
C PHE A 51 1.36 3.91 -7.38
N ILE A 52 1.00 4.06 -8.65
CA ILE A 52 0.49 5.32 -9.17
C ILE A 52 -1.02 5.18 -9.34
N ALA A 53 -1.77 6.17 -8.85
CA ALA A 53 -3.22 6.18 -8.98
C ALA A 53 -3.71 7.55 -9.41
N GLU A 54 -4.52 7.57 -10.47
CA GLU A 54 -5.09 8.82 -10.97
C GLU A 54 -6.23 9.27 -10.10
N ARG A 55 -6.28 10.58 -9.85
CA ARG A 55 -7.32 11.23 -9.07
C ARG A 55 -7.95 12.33 -9.89
N PRO A 56 -9.18 12.76 -9.54
CA PRO A 56 -9.83 13.85 -10.26
C PRO A 56 -9.01 15.13 -10.22
N PRO A 57 -9.15 16.00 -11.24
CA PRO A 57 -8.32 17.22 -11.30
C PRO A 57 -8.47 18.15 -10.10
N GLU A 58 -9.63 18.16 -9.46
CA GLU A 58 -9.89 19.04 -8.33
C GLU A 58 -9.34 18.48 -7.01
N GLN A 59 -8.94 17.23 -6.98
CA GLN A 59 -8.43 16.62 -5.75
C GLN A 59 -6.96 16.95 -5.55
N GLN A 60 -6.61 17.33 -4.32
CA GLN A 60 -5.21 17.56 -3.97
C GLN A 60 -4.47 16.22 -3.95
N LEU A 61 -3.32 16.18 -4.61
CA LEU A 61 -2.53 14.97 -4.71
C LEU A 61 -1.73 14.70 -3.45
N GLN A 62 -1.58 13.43 -3.11
CA GLN A 62 -0.82 13.00 -1.94
C GLN A 62 0.21 11.95 -2.34
N VAL A 63 1.24 11.85 -1.51
CA VAL A 63 2.19 10.75 -1.54
C VAL A 63 2.09 10.05 -0.20
N VAL A 64 1.80 8.76 -0.20
CA VAL A 64 1.58 8.00 1.02
C VAL A 64 2.58 6.87 1.10
N LEU A 65 3.33 6.81 2.19
CA LEU A 65 4.26 5.72 2.43
C LEU A 65 3.49 4.49 2.90
N GLY A 66 3.87 3.33 2.37
CA GLY A 66 3.25 2.07 2.76
C GLY A 66 4.25 1.19 3.48
N LEU A 67 3.86 0.72 4.65
CA LEU A 67 4.66 -0.21 5.43
C LEU A 67 3.92 -1.53 5.52
N ARG A 68 4.65 -2.57 5.90
CA ARG A 68 4.06 -3.90 5.97
C ARG A 68 4.35 -4.56 7.32
N VAL A 69 3.35 -5.28 7.82
CA VAL A 69 3.51 -6.13 9.00
C VAL A 69 2.98 -7.53 8.66
N ASP A 70 3.43 -8.52 9.42
CA ASP A 70 3.00 -9.90 9.18
C ASP A 70 1.61 -10.19 9.72
N ASP A 71 1.25 -9.55 10.83
CA ASP A 71 0.04 -9.90 11.57
C ASP A 71 -0.58 -8.64 12.15
N ALA A 72 -1.74 -8.28 11.63
CA ALA A 72 -2.44 -7.07 12.09
C ALA A 72 -2.74 -7.12 13.58
N ALA A 73 -3.07 -8.30 14.11
CA ALA A 73 -3.44 -8.43 15.50
C ALA A 73 -2.27 -8.20 16.47
N LYS A 74 -1.05 -8.37 15.98
CA LYS A 74 0.14 -8.23 16.82
C LYS A 74 0.85 -6.89 16.66
N PHE A 75 0.40 -6.06 15.72
CA PHE A 75 1.03 -4.78 15.48
C PHE A 75 0.59 -3.77 16.52
N GLU A 76 1.54 -3.11 17.16
CA GLU A 76 1.28 -2.03 18.09
C GLU A 76 1.87 -0.75 17.55
N PRO A 77 1.01 0.23 17.20
CA PRO A 77 1.52 1.50 16.70
C PRO A 77 2.34 2.22 17.76
N PRO A 78 3.34 3.01 17.33
CA PRO A 78 4.08 3.82 18.31
C PRO A 78 3.14 4.77 19.06
N ALA A 79 3.45 5.00 20.33
CA ALA A 79 2.62 5.87 21.16
C ALA A 79 2.55 7.28 20.63
N SER A 80 3.60 7.74 19.91
CA SER A 80 3.62 9.08 19.32
C SER A 80 2.79 9.20 18.06
N GLY A 81 2.30 8.08 17.52
CA GLY A 81 1.47 8.09 16.34
C GLY A 81 -0.01 8.12 16.70
N LYS A 82 -0.83 8.34 15.69
CA LYS A 82 -2.28 8.35 15.88
C LYS A 82 -2.95 7.48 14.83
N VAL A 83 -3.69 6.46 15.28
CA VAL A 83 -4.45 5.62 14.38
C VAL A 83 -5.65 6.39 13.90
N THR A 84 -5.70 6.71 12.61
CA THR A 84 -6.84 7.42 12.03
C THR A 84 -7.87 6.46 11.44
N ARG A 85 -7.45 5.23 11.13
CA ARG A 85 -8.37 4.18 10.73
C ARG A 85 -7.76 2.84 11.13
N LYS A 86 -8.50 2.04 11.87
CA LYS A 86 -8.04 0.71 12.28
C LYS A 86 -7.92 -0.20 11.06
N PHE A 87 -7.22 -1.32 11.22
CA PHE A 87 -7.11 -2.28 10.13
C PHE A 87 -8.47 -2.62 9.57
N THR A 88 -8.60 -2.42 8.26
CA THR A 88 -9.85 -2.63 7.54
C THR A 88 -9.50 -3.36 6.24
N LYS A 89 -10.29 -4.35 5.88
CA LYS A 89 -10.07 -5.10 4.65
C LYS A 89 -10.31 -4.18 3.46
N GLN A 90 -9.35 -4.18 2.54
CA GLN A 90 -9.43 -3.38 1.33
C GLN A 90 -9.81 -4.25 0.14
N HIS A 91 -10.28 -3.62 -0.93
CA HIS A 91 -10.72 -4.36 -2.10
C HIS A 91 -9.59 -5.14 -2.79
N TRP A 92 -8.34 -4.77 -2.55
CA TRP A 92 -7.20 -5.51 -3.13
C TRP A 92 -6.78 -6.70 -2.26
N GLY A 93 -7.54 -7.03 -1.23
CA GLY A 93 -7.33 -8.26 -0.48
C GLY A 93 -6.38 -8.19 0.70
N ALA A 94 -6.03 -6.99 1.13
CA ALA A 94 -5.16 -6.81 2.30
C ALA A 94 -5.90 -6.04 3.38
N LEU A 95 -5.43 -6.17 4.61
CA LEU A 95 -5.87 -5.29 5.70
C LEU A 95 -4.97 -4.06 5.70
N GLN A 96 -5.56 -2.90 5.91
CA GLN A 96 -4.81 -1.65 5.97
C GLN A 96 -5.24 -0.80 7.14
N MET A 97 -4.25 -0.33 7.90
CA MET A 97 -4.43 0.68 8.93
C MET A 97 -3.90 2.00 8.39
N LEU A 98 -4.55 3.11 8.74
CA LEU A 98 -4.00 4.43 8.50
C LEU A 98 -3.47 4.99 9.81
N LEU A 99 -2.22 5.42 9.78
CA LEU A 99 -1.50 5.85 10.97
C LEU A 99 -0.85 7.19 10.68
N ALA A 100 -1.14 8.18 11.51
CA ALA A 100 -0.54 9.51 11.36
C ALA A 100 0.73 9.60 12.19
N ASP A 101 1.77 10.20 11.61
CA ASP A 101 2.99 10.48 12.36
C ASP A 101 2.79 11.71 13.25
N PRO A 102 3.80 12.10 14.07
CA PRO A 102 3.61 13.25 14.97
C PRO A 102 3.27 14.57 14.28
N ASP A 103 3.61 14.70 13.01
CA ASP A 103 3.30 15.92 12.24
C ASP A 103 2.03 15.78 11.43
N GLY A 104 1.31 14.69 11.58
CA GLY A 104 0.03 14.49 10.92
C GLY A 104 0.10 13.85 9.54
N ARG A 105 1.30 13.42 9.10
CA ARG A 105 1.40 12.71 7.83
C ARG A 105 0.85 11.29 7.99
N VAL A 106 0.01 10.89 7.05
CA VAL A 106 -0.65 9.60 7.13
C VAL A 106 0.14 8.55 6.37
N LEU A 107 0.40 7.43 7.04
CA LEU A 107 1.05 6.26 6.45
C LEU A 107 0.03 5.14 6.36
N GLY A 108 0.22 4.27 5.38
CA GLY A 108 -0.55 3.03 5.32
C GLY A 108 0.27 1.88 5.87
N VAL A 109 -0.32 1.09 6.77
CA VAL A 109 0.32 -0.13 7.27
C VAL A 109 -0.54 -1.29 6.81
N GLU A 110 0.04 -2.21 6.04
CA GLU A 110 -0.69 -3.33 5.49
C GLU A 110 -0.29 -4.64 6.13
N ALA A 111 -1.27 -5.53 6.28
CA ALA A 111 -1.06 -6.88 6.77
C ALA A 111 -1.87 -7.83 5.90
N PRO A 112 -1.42 -9.09 5.77
CA PRO A 112 -2.23 -10.07 5.05
C PRO A 112 -3.52 -10.38 5.80
N VAL A 113 -4.56 -10.71 5.06
CA VAL A 113 -5.79 -11.22 5.64
C VAL A 113 -5.50 -12.64 6.10
N LYS A 114 -5.77 -12.92 7.37
CA LYS A 114 -5.57 -14.27 7.88
C LYS A 114 -6.61 -15.21 7.29
N ARG A 115 -6.14 -16.29 6.73
CA ARG A 115 -7.04 -17.31 6.27
C ARG A 115 -7.43 -18.21 7.42
N LYS A 116 -8.68 -18.61 7.39
CA LYS A 116 -9.09 -19.67 8.28
C LYS A 116 -8.35 -20.95 7.89
N PRO A 117 -7.96 -21.75 8.86
CA PRO A 117 -7.33 -23.02 8.53
C PRO A 117 -8.27 -23.84 7.65
N ARG A 118 -7.72 -24.34 6.58
CA ARG A 118 -8.52 -25.16 5.71
C ARG A 118 -8.75 -26.48 6.36
N ALA A 119 -8.08 -26.75 7.03
CA ALA A 119 -8.26 -27.87 7.76
C ALA A 119 -9.22 -28.76 7.36
N LYS A 120 -9.44 -28.61 7.28
CA LYS A 120 -10.23 -29.23 7.25
C LYS A 120 -10.70 -29.47 6.14
N LYS A 121 -10.48 -29.39 5.61
CA LYS A 121 -10.94 -29.40 4.71
C LYS A 121 -10.86 -30.32 4.04
N ARG A 122 -10.90 -30.59 4.37
CA ARG A 122 -11.03 -31.06 3.87
C ARG A 122 -10.98 -32.00 3.66
N SER A 123 -10.95 -32.66 3.92
CA SER A 123 -10.94 -33.15 3.66
C SER A 123 -11.50 -33.93 3.30
N LYS A 124 -11.85 -34.20 3.23
CA LYS A 124 -12.43 -34.57 2.86
C LYS A 124 -12.72 -35.29 2.37
N ARG A 125 -12.76 -35.87 2.32
CA ARG A 125 -12.94 -36.11 1.72
C ARG A 125 -12.63 -36.48 1.34
#